data_6b5729c80564aba2efeddede696377b7
#
_entry.id   6b5729c80564aba2efeddede696377b7
#
_cell.length_a   1.000
_cell.length_b   1.000
_cell.length_c   1.000
_cell.angle_alpha   90.00
_cell.angle_beta   90.00
_cell.angle_gamma   90.00
#
_symmetry.space_group_name_H-M   'P 1'
#
loop_
_entity.id
_entity.type
_entity.pdbx_description
1 polymer ?
#
loop_
_entity_poly.entity_id
_entity_poly.type
_entity_poly.pdbx_seq_one_letter_code
_entity_poly.pdbx_strand_id
1 'polypeptide(L)'
;LVIIDPIREIRPKLTDEFEPGELVARTQAIADAFHWGKELHAGQKRLSGEPYFETHCAWVGAFLDRLVGNEAWTIAGLLHDSVEDIGESLDQIRERFPGDLGEEVAQIVDGVTKISNPRNGRSRELETLRKIAMFRNPGVFIVKLADKSHNLLTLQYMREPRRTEKAIEAIRAYGKLAGIMNCYKWRRWIEDMAFPFAEPDTFASVKPLIDNDP
;
A
#
# COMPACT_ATOMS: atom_id res chain seq x y z
N LEU A 1 -18.20 -0.50 10.49
CA LEU A 1 -17.56 0.16 11.64
C LEU A 1 -16.77 -0.82 12.52
N VAL A 2 -17.18 -2.11 12.60
CA VAL A 2 -16.52 -3.14 13.43
C VAL A 2 -15.15 -3.59 12.89
N ILE A 3 -14.91 -3.46 11.59
CA ILE A 3 -13.66 -3.92 10.92
C ILE A 3 -12.49 -2.94 11.16
N ILE A 4 -12.76 -1.71 11.55
CA ILE A 4 -11.71 -0.67 11.70
C ILE A 4 -11.04 -0.75 13.10
N ASP A 5 -11.67 -1.33 14.10
CA ASP A 5 -11.14 -1.38 15.46
C ASP A 5 -9.78 -2.12 15.58
N PRO A 6 -9.56 -3.29 14.96
CA PRO A 6 -8.24 -3.91 14.94
C PRO A 6 -7.18 -3.03 14.28
N ILE A 7 -7.54 -2.32 13.21
CA ILE A 7 -6.62 -1.50 12.42
C ILE A 7 -6.14 -0.27 13.23
N ARG A 8 -6.96 0.25 14.13
CA ARG A 8 -6.59 1.37 15.01
C ARG A 8 -5.45 1.04 15.96
N GLU A 9 -5.33 -0.23 16.36
CA GLU A 9 -4.35 -0.68 17.34
C GLU A 9 -3.03 -1.17 16.71
N ILE A 10 -2.99 -1.37 15.39
CA ILE A 10 -1.85 -1.99 14.74
C ILE A 10 -0.76 -0.97 14.44
N ARG A 11 0.40 -1.22 15.03
CA ARG A 11 1.67 -0.68 14.60
C ARG A 11 2.30 -1.75 13.71
N PRO A 12 2.46 -1.53 12.39
CA PRO A 12 3.14 -2.49 11.55
C PRO A 12 4.52 -2.78 12.13
N LYS A 13 4.78 -4.01 12.52
CA LYS A 13 6.14 -4.44 12.81
C LYS A 13 6.83 -4.65 11.48
N LEU A 14 7.74 -3.77 11.15
CA LEU A 14 8.48 -3.73 9.88
C LEU A 14 9.45 -4.89 9.68
N THR A 15 9.72 -5.64 10.75
CA THR A 15 10.71 -6.71 10.80
C THR A 15 10.12 -8.11 10.68
N ASP A 16 8.79 -8.23 10.54
CA ASP A 16 8.20 -9.54 10.35
C ASP A 16 8.58 -10.04 8.95
N GLU A 17 9.56 -10.90 8.89
CA GLU A 17 9.91 -11.64 7.69
C GLU A 17 8.65 -12.33 7.17
N PHE A 18 8.39 -12.12 5.91
CA PHE A 18 7.24 -12.69 5.23
C PHE A 18 7.65 -13.99 4.56
N GLU A 19 7.00 -15.09 4.96
CA GLU A 19 7.15 -16.38 4.31
C GLU A 19 6.07 -16.56 3.23
N PRO A 20 6.43 -16.52 1.94
CA PRO A 20 5.46 -16.66 0.85
C PRO A 20 4.59 -17.92 0.95
N GLY A 21 5.16 -19.00 1.50
CA GLY A 21 4.44 -20.26 1.68
C GLY A 21 3.27 -20.20 2.65
N GLU A 22 3.34 -19.37 3.68
CA GLU A 22 2.24 -19.19 4.63
C GLU A 22 1.03 -18.53 3.97
N LEU A 23 1.26 -17.51 3.12
CA LEU A 23 0.19 -16.80 2.42
C LEU A 23 -0.49 -17.69 1.39
N VAL A 24 0.28 -18.41 0.58
CA VAL A 24 -0.22 -19.34 -0.45
C VAL A 24 -1.03 -20.49 0.15
N ALA A 25 -0.75 -20.87 1.39
CA ALA A 25 -1.48 -21.93 2.09
C ALA A 25 -2.84 -21.49 2.68
N ARG A 26 -3.19 -20.19 2.65
CA ARG A 26 -4.44 -19.67 3.24
C ARG A 26 -5.68 -20.15 2.51
N THR A 27 -5.79 -19.80 1.24
CA THR A 27 -6.91 -20.22 0.38
C THR A 27 -6.43 -20.41 -1.06
N GLN A 28 -7.21 -21.18 -1.85
CA GLN A 28 -6.91 -21.37 -3.26
C GLN A 28 -6.92 -20.04 -4.04
N ALA A 29 -7.84 -19.13 -3.74
CA ALA A 29 -7.94 -17.84 -4.41
C ALA A 29 -6.72 -16.95 -4.12
N ILE A 30 -6.20 -16.95 -2.88
CA ILE A 30 -4.95 -16.24 -2.53
C ILE A 30 -3.77 -16.88 -3.25
N ALA A 31 -3.68 -18.22 -3.31
CA ALA A 31 -2.64 -18.91 -4.05
C ALA A 31 -2.65 -18.55 -5.54
N ASP A 32 -3.83 -18.55 -6.16
CA ASP A 32 -4.02 -18.18 -7.57
C ASP A 32 -3.64 -16.71 -7.82
N ALA A 33 -4.02 -15.81 -6.94
CA ALA A 33 -3.64 -14.40 -7.02
C ALA A 33 -2.13 -14.20 -6.90
N PHE A 34 -1.48 -14.93 -5.97
CA PHE A 34 -0.04 -14.87 -5.77
C PHE A 34 0.72 -15.33 -7.01
N HIS A 35 0.37 -16.49 -7.57
CA HIS A 35 1.03 -17.03 -8.76
C HIS A 35 0.79 -16.14 -9.98
N TRP A 36 -0.43 -15.68 -10.17
CA TRP A 36 -0.75 -14.78 -11.27
C TRP A 36 -0.04 -13.44 -11.15
N GLY A 37 -0.07 -12.79 -9.99
CA GLY A 37 0.65 -11.53 -9.77
C GLY A 37 2.17 -11.68 -10.01
N LYS A 38 2.76 -12.82 -9.60
CA LYS A 38 4.17 -13.12 -9.86
C LYS A 38 4.46 -13.29 -11.36
N GLU A 39 3.57 -13.93 -12.12
CA GLU A 39 3.69 -14.05 -13.58
C GLU A 39 3.58 -12.68 -14.26
N LEU A 40 2.60 -11.85 -13.88
CA LEU A 40 2.39 -10.53 -14.43
C LEU A 40 3.61 -9.61 -14.27
N HIS A 41 4.22 -9.63 -13.11
CA HIS A 41 5.38 -8.80 -12.80
C HIS A 41 6.73 -9.49 -13.10
N ALA A 42 6.74 -10.59 -13.88
CA ALA A 42 7.95 -11.33 -14.18
C ALA A 42 9.03 -10.43 -14.84
N GLY A 43 10.22 -10.39 -14.24
CA GLY A 43 11.33 -9.57 -14.71
C GLY A 43 11.28 -8.09 -14.31
N GLN A 44 10.19 -7.60 -13.74
CA GLN A 44 10.11 -6.24 -13.21
C GLN A 44 10.95 -6.13 -11.91
N LYS A 45 11.65 -5.02 -11.76
CA LYS A 45 12.52 -4.75 -10.61
C LYS A 45 12.18 -3.44 -9.91
N ARG A 46 12.38 -3.42 -8.59
CA ARG A 46 12.36 -2.21 -7.77
C ARG A 46 13.61 -1.36 -8.01
N LEU A 47 13.60 -0.12 -7.53
CA LEU A 47 14.80 0.74 -7.56
C LEU A 47 15.96 0.16 -6.74
N SER A 48 15.70 -0.73 -5.79
CA SER A 48 16.71 -1.50 -5.05
C SER A 48 17.38 -2.58 -5.90
N GLY A 49 16.82 -2.92 -7.07
CA GLY A 49 17.27 -4.01 -7.94
C GLY A 49 16.60 -5.36 -7.67
N GLU A 50 15.81 -5.47 -6.62
CA GLU A 50 15.10 -6.69 -6.23
C GLU A 50 13.86 -6.95 -7.10
N PRO A 51 13.37 -8.23 -7.18
CA PRO A 51 12.15 -8.56 -7.91
C PRO A 51 10.95 -7.79 -7.36
N TYR A 52 10.16 -7.18 -8.26
CA TYR A 52 9.07 -6.27 -7.89
C TYR A 52 7.97 -6.98 -7.09
N PHE A 53 7.45 -8.08 -7.64
CA PHE A 53 6.31 -8.77 -7.04
C PHE A 53 6.64 -9.30 -5.64
N GLU A 54 7.73 -10.03 -5.50
CA GLU A 54 8.12 -10.70 -4.27
C GLU A 54 8.40 -9.71 -3.14
N THR A 55 9.03 -8.59 -3.47
CA THR A 55 9.45 -7.61 -2.47
C THR A 55 8.43 -6.51 -2.21
N HIS A 56 7.42 -6.34 -3.08
CA HIS A 56 6.40 -5.30 -2.92
C HIS A 56 4.98 -5.86 -2.87
N CYS A 57 4.45 -6.39 -3.98
CA CYS A 57 3.05 -6.81 -4.02
C CYS A 57 2.77 -7.95 -3.04
N ALA A 58 3.68 -8.94 -2.95
CA ALA A 58 3.56 -10.04 -2.00
C ALA A 58 3.64 -9.56 -0.54
N TRP A 59 4.51 -8.58 -0.26
CA TRP A 59 4.56 -7.96 1.07
C TRP A 59 3.23 -7.27 1.41
N VAL A 60 2.67 -6.48 0.49
CA VAL A 60 1.38 -5.79 0.72
C VAL A 60 0.27 -6.79 0.98
N GLY A 61 0.17 -7.87 0.18
CA GLY A 61 -0.82 -8.92 0.37
C GLY A 61 -0.67 -9.62 1.73
N ALA A 62 0.55 -10.02 2.10
CA ALA A 62 0.84 -10.67 3.37
C ALA A 62 0.59 -9.77 4.58
N PHE A 63 0.96 -8.50 4.47
CA PHE A 63 0.68 -7.51 5.49
C PHE A 63 -0.83 -7.37 5.74
N LEU A 64 -1.64 -7.33 4.67
CA LEU A 64 -3.10 -7.25 4.77
C LEU A 64 -3.73 -8.52 5.33
N ASP A 65 -3.23 -9.70 4.95
CA ASP A 65 -3.68 -10.97 5.52
C ASP A 65 -3.47 -11.02 7.03
N ARG A 66 -2.28 -10.67 7.51
CA ARG A 66 -1.96 -10.62 8.94
C ARG A 66 -2.75 -9.56 9.69
N LEU A 67 -2.98 -8.40 9.04
CA LEU A 67 -3.63 -7.25 9.65
C LEU A 67 -5.12 -7.47 9.85
N VAL A 68 -5.80 -8.01 8.84
CA VAL A 68 -7.26 -8.05 8.76
C VAL A 68 -7.78 -9.46 8.55
N GLY A 69 -7.03 -10.32 7.84
CA GLY A 69 -7.47 -11.66 7.45
C GLY A 69 -8.66 -11.66 6.48
N ASN A 70 -8.80 -10.59 5.68
CA ASN A 70 -9.84 -10.49 4.66
C ASN A 70 -9.29 -10.94 3.31
N GLU A 71 -9.89 -11.97 2.72
CA GLU A 71 -9.43 -12.61 1.49
C GLU A 71 -9.40 -11.62 0.30
N ALA A 72 -10.47 -10.85 0.09
CA ALA A 72 -10.55 -9.89 -1.01
C ALA A 72 -9.48 -8.80 -0.89
N TRP A 73 -9.21 -8.32 0.33
CA TRP A 73 -8.19 -7.29 0.56
C TRP A 73 -6.78 -7.82 0.38
N THR A 74 -6.54 -9.07 0.80
CA THR A 74 -5.28 -9.77 0.57
C THR A 74 -5.00 -9.93 -0.92
N ILE A 75 -5.98 -10.44 -1.69
CA ILE A 75 -5.88 -10.59 -3.14
C ILE A 75 -5.70 -9.23 -3.82
N ALA A 76 -6.47 -8.22 -3.42
CA ALA A 76 -6.29 -6.86 -3.94
C ALA A 76 -4.91 -6.29 -3.63
N GLY A 77 -4.33 -6.60 -2.48
CA GLY A 77 -2.95 -6.24 -2.13
C GLY A 77 -1.91 -6.91 -3.02
N LEU A 78 -2.12 -8.18 -3.39
CA LEU A 78 -1.26 -8.91 -4.32
C LEU A 78 -1.32 -8.34 -5.76
N LEU A 79 -2.48 -7.81 -6.17
CA LEU A 79 -2.76 -7.40 -7.55
C LEU A 79 -2.88 -5.87 -7.73
N HIS A 80 -2.62 -5.07 -6.72
CA HIS A 80 -2.93 -3.62 -6.73
C HIS A 80 -2.24 -2.83 -7.83
N ASP A 81 -1.08 -3.25 -8.30
CA ASP A 81 -0.32 -2.61 -9.37
C ASP A 81 -0.51 -3.28 -10.75
N SER A 82 -1.26 -4.38 -10.85
CA SER A 82 -1.44 -5.13 -12.10
C SER A 82 -2.11 -4.30 -13.20
N VAL A 83 -3.07 -3.47 -12.85
CA VAL A 83 -3.76 -2.59 -13.80
C VAL A 83 -2.91 -1.37 -14.16
N GLU A 84 -2.23 -0.76 -13.16
CA GLU A 84 -1.44 0.46 -13.38
C GLU A 84 -0.15 0.18 -14.15
N ASP A 85 0.60 -0.85 -13.76
CA ASP A 85 1.95 -1.10 -14.25
C ASP A 85 1.98 -2.06 -15.44
N ILE A 86 1.07 -3.04 -15.48
CA ILE A 86 1.07 -4.11 -16.49
C ILE A 86 -0.01 -3.87 -17.55
N GLY A 87 -1.10 -3.19 -17.19
CA GLY A 87 -2.22 -2.92 -18.10
C GLY A 87 -3.27 -4.03 -18.11
N GLU A 88 -3.31 -4.87 -17.07
CA GLU A 88 -4.40 -5.83 -16.90
C GLU A 88 -5.76 -5.13 -16.81
N SER A 89 -6.81 -5.78 -17.26
CA SER A 89 -8.16 -5.24 -17.16
C SER A 89 -8.85 -5.67 -15.86
N LEU A 90 -9.73 -4.83 -15.36
CA LEU A 90 -10.57 -5.21 -14.21
C LEU A 90 -11.49 -6.39 -14.53
N ASP A 91 -11.84 -6.60 -15.80
CA ASP A 91 -12.66 -7.75 -16.22
C ASP A 91 -11.88 -9.06 -16.11
N GLN A 92 -10.57 -9.08 -16.39
CA GLN A 92 -9.74 -10.26 -16.16
C GLN A 92 -9.67 -10.63 -14.67
N ILE A 93 -9.66 -9.64 -13.75
CA ILE A 93 -9.75 -9.89 -12.31
C ILE A 93 -11.11 -10.52 -11.96
N ARG A 94 -12.22 -9.99 -12.49
CA ARG A 94 -13.57 -10.55 -12.27
C ARG A 94 -13.72 -11.97 -12.79
N GLU A 95 -13.18 -12.25 -13.96
CA GLU A 95 -13.22 -13.58 -14.57
C GLU A 95 -12.42 -14.61 -13.78
N ARG A 96 -11.26 -14.19 -13.24
CA ARG A 96 -10.38 -15.08 -12.48
C ARG A 96 -10.93 -15.43 -11.10
N PHE A 97 -11.62 -14.50 -10.46
CA PHE A 97 -12.23 -14.67 -9.14
C PHE A 97 -13.75 -14.47 -9.25
N PRO A 98 -14.51 -15.52 -9.66
CA PRO A 98 -15.94 -15.34 -9.98
C PRO A 98 -16.77 -14.97 -8.75
N GLY A 99 -17.89 -14.30 -9.01
CA GLY A 99 -18.85 -13.88 -7.99
C GLY A 99 -18.43 -12.64 -7.22
N ASP A 100 -18.91 -12.53 -5.98
CA ASP A 100 -18.71 -11.35 -5.12
C ASP A 100 -17.25 -11.08 -4.84
N LEU A 101 -16.42 -12.11 -4.75
CA LEU A 101 -14.99 -11.98 -4.50
C LEU A 101 -14.28 -11.18 -5.61
N GLY A 102 -14.50 -11.58 -6.86
CA GLY A 102 -13.86 -10.90 -8.00
C GLY A 102 -14.35 -9.47 -8.17
N GLU A 103 -15.63 -9.21 -7.93
CA GLU A 103 -16.17 -7.86 -7.97
C GLU A 103 -15.56 -6.98 -6.87
N GLU A 104 -15.44 -7.48 -5.64
CA GLU A 104 -14.81 -6.73 -4.54
C GLU A 104 -13.33 -6.46 -4.82
N VAL A 105 -12.57 -7.47 -5.27
CA VAL A 105 -11.16 -7.31 -5.64
C VAL A 105 -11.00 -6.26 -6.75
N ALA A 106 -11.81 -6.38 -7.82
CA ALA A 106 -11.75 -5.44 -8.94
C ALA A 106 -12.09 -3.99 -8.51
N GLN A 107 -13.08 -3.81 -7.64
CA GLN A 107 -13.41 -2.49 -7.08
C GLN A 107 -12.26 -1.91 -6.26
N ILE A 108 -11.58 -2.72 -5.45
CA ILE A 108 -10.45 -2.26 -4.66
C ILE A 108 -9.28 -1.89 -5.56
N VAL A 109 -8.92 -2.76 -6.51
CA VAL A 109 -7.82 -2.51 -7.46
C VAL A 109 -8.10 -1.25 -8.28
N ASP A 110 -9.33 -1.08 -8.82
CA ASP A 110 -9.70 0.18 -9.49
C ASP A 110 -9.51 1.38 -8.55
N GLY A 111 -10.03 1.29 -7.33
CA GLY A 111 -9.96 2.37 -6.35
C GLY A 111 -8.54 2.84 -6.04
N VAL A 112 -7.56 1.91 -5.97
CA VAL A 112 -6.16 2.23 -5.66
C VAL A 112 -5.33 2.62 -6.88
N THR A 113 -5.78 2.27 -8.10
CA THR A 113 -5.13 2.62 -9.36
C THR A 113 -5.16 4.12 -9.58
N LYS A 114 -4.01 4.70 -9.92
CA LYS A 114 -3.87 6.15 -10.13
C LYS A 114 -4.63 6.61 -11.38
N ILE A 115 -5.12 7.83 -11.33
CA ILE A 115 -5.75 8.47 -12.49
C ILE A 115 -4.66 8.90 -13.46
N SER A 116 -4.67 8.32 -14.68
CA SER A 116 -3.66 8.59 -15.71
C SER A 116 -3.72 10.02 -16.22
N ASN A 117 -4.92 10.59 -16.39
CA ASN A 117 -5.17 11.93 -16.92
C ASN A 117 -6.02 12.77 -15.94
N PRO A 118 -5.42 13.46 -14.98
CA PRO A 118 -6.17 14.29 -14.05
C PRO A 118 -6.83 15.47 -14.79
N ARG A 119 -8.10 15.71 -14.48
CA ARG A 119 -8.85 16.83 -15.07
C ARG A 119 -8.38 18.18 -14.52
N ASN A 120 -8.41 19.21 -15.36
CA ASN A 120 -8.20 20.60 -14.95
C ASN A 120 -6.84 20.92 -14.30
N GLY A 121 -5.75 20.30 -14.74
CA GLY A 121 -4.40 20.63 -14.26
C GLY A 121 -4.13 20.29 -12.80
N ARG A 122 -4.96 19.44 -12.17
CA ARG A 122 -4.75 18.97 -10.80
C ARG A 122 -3.66 17.93 -10.74
N SER A 123 -3.02 17.81 -9.57
CA SER A 123 -2.04 16.74 -9.37
C SER A 123 -2.70 15.36 -9.42
N ARG A 124 -1.98 14.35 -9.91
CA ARG A 124 -2.45 12.96 -9.94
C ARG A 124 -2.78 12.45 -8.54
N GLU A 125 -1.97 12.84 -7.56
CA GLU A 125 -2.13 12.46 -6.16
C GLU A 125 -3.46 12.98 -5.60
N LEU A 126 -3.78 14.24 -5.85
CA LEU A 126 -5.02 14.85 -5.35
C LEU A 126 -6.27 14.19 -5.96
N GLU A 127 -6.25 13.90 -7.26
CA GLU A 127 -7.36 13.21 -7.92
C GLU A 127 -7.47 11.75 -7.46
N THR A 128 -6.35 11.08 -7.21
CA THR A 128 -6.36 9.73 -6.64
C THR A 128 -6.94 9.73 -5.21
N LEU A 129 -6.57 10.68 -4.36
CA LEU A 129 -7.14 10.81 -3.02
C LEU A 129 -8.65 11.09 -3.07
N ARG A 130 -9.12 11.93 -4.02
CA ARG A 130 -10.54 12.13 -4.23
C ARG A 130 -11.25 10.86 -4.66
N LYS A 131 -10.66 10.12 -5.58
CA LYS A 131 -11.17 8.81 -6.02
C LYS A 131 -11.32 7.88 -4.82
N ILE A 132 -10.26 7.70 -4.03
CA ILE A 132 -10.28 6.88 -2.81
C ILE A 132 -11.41 7.31 -1.86
N ALA A 133 -11.57 8.61 -1.62
CA ALA A 133 -12.60 9.14 -0.72
C ALA A 133 -14.03 8.92 -1.22
N MET A 134 -14.23 8.67 -2.52
CA MET A 134 -15.54 8.39 -3.11
C MET A 134 -15.93 6.91 -3.04
N PHE A 135 -14.98 6.01 -2.85
CA PHE A 135 -15.27 4.58 -2.71
C PHE A 135 -15.90 4.29 -1.35
N ARG A 136 -16.95 3.48 -1.35
CA ARG A 136 -17.60 3.01 -0.12
C ARG A 136 -16.91 1.79 0.51
N ASN A 137 -16.07 1.10 -0.27
CA ASN A 137 -15.34 -0.07 0.21
C ASN A 137 -14.10 0.39 1.01
N PRO A 138 -14.01 0.10 2.32
CA PRO A 138 -12.87 0.47 3.13
C PRO A 138 -11.57 -0.22 2.70
N GLY A 139 -11.65 -1.35 1.98
CA GLY A 139 -10.51 -2.05 1.41
C GLY A 139 -9.66 -1.17 0.50
N VAL A 140 -10.30 -0.29 -0.30
CA VAL A 140 -9.58 0.68 -1.16
C VAL A 140 -8.61 1.52 -0.35
N PHE A 141 -9.09 2.03 0.78
CA PHE A 141 -8.30 2.88 1.65
C PHE A 141 -7.16 2.09 2.32
N ILE A 142 -7.47 0.92 2.85
CA ILE A 142 -6.52 0.10 3.61
C ILE A 142 -5.42 -0.47 2.70
N VAL A 143 -5.76 -0.96 1.52
CA VAL A 143 -4.78 -1.42 0.51
C VAL A 143 -3.87 -0.27 0.09
N LYS A 144 -4.42 0.93 -0.13
CA LYS A 144 -3.60 2.10 -0.48
C LYS A 144 -2.67 2.53 0.63
N LEU A 145 -3.09 2.47 1.89
CA LEU A 145 -2.20 2.74 3.02
C LEU A 145 -1.08 1.69 3.11
N ALA A 146 -1.38 0.41 2.91
CA ALA A 146 -0.38 -0.65 2.93
C ALA A 146 0.67 -0.47 1.82
N ASP A 147 0.24 -0.19 0.57
CA ASP A 147 1.12 0.17 -0.54
C ASP A 147 2.05 1.33 -0.18
N LYS A 148 1.49 2.44 0.31
CA LYS A 148 2.28 3.63 0.66
C LYS A 148 3.23 3.38 1.81
N SER A 149 2.82 2.59 2.78
CA SER A 149 3.69 2.18 3.89
C SER A 149 4.90 1.41 3.39
N HIS A 150 4.70 0.41 2.53
CA HIS A 150 5.81 -0.33 1.97
C HIS A 150 6.74 0.55 1.11
N ASN A 151 6.19 1.48 0.35
CA ASN A 151 6.99 2.42 -0.44
C ASN A 151 7.87 3.32 0.44
N LEU A 152 7.44 3.67 1.65
CA LEU A 152 8.27 4.41 2.61
C LEU A 152 9.47 3.60 3.10
N LEU A 153 9.33 2.26 3.29
CA LEU A 153 10.44 1.38 3.70
C LEU A 153 11.59 1.37 2.70
N THR A 154 11.30 1.61 1.43
CA THR A 154 12.27 1.56 0.34
C THR A 154 12.61 2.95 -0.21
N LEU A 155 12.20 4.02 0.50
CA LEU A 155 12.35 5.39 0.03
C LEU A 155 13.81 5.82 -0.12
N GLN A 156 14.72 5.23 0.67
CA GLN A 156 16.16 5.50 0.60
C GLN A 156 16.78 5.19 -0.77
N TYR A 157 16.20 4.29 -1.55
CA TYR A 157 16.67 3.96 -2.91
C TYR A 157 16.28 5.00 -3.97
N MET A 158 15.38 5.93 -3.61
CA MET A 158 14.95 7.00 -4.50
C MET A 158 15.92 8.18 -4.45
N ARG A 159 16.22 8.77 -5.61
CA ARG A 159 17.08 9.96 -5.72
C ARG A 159 16.33 11.24 -5.40
N GLU A 160 17.08 12.24 -4.89
CA GLU A 160 16.57 13.60 -4.77
C GLU A 160 16.33 14.25 -6.14
N PRO A 161 15.38 15.20 -6.26
CA PRO A 161 14.49 15.71 -5.20
C PRO A 161 13.24 14.85 -4.96
N ARG A 162 13.04 13.79 -5.78
CA ARG A 162 11.83 12.97 -5.78
C ARG A 162 11.62 12.24 -4.46
N ARG A 163 12.70 11.88 -3.76
CA ARG A 163 12.62 11.25 -2.44
C ARG A 163 11.94 12.17 -1.42
N THR A 164 12.40 13.41 -1.31
CA THR A 164 11.80 14.43 -0.44
C THR A 164 10.34 14.72 -0.82
N GLU A 165 10.03 14.85 -2.11
CA GLU A 165 8.65 15.06 -2.58
C GLU A 165 7.72 13.91 -2.14
N LYS A 166 8.17 12.66 -2.24
CA LYS A 166 7.38 11.48 -1.85
C LYS A 166 7.23 11.36 -0.34
N ALA A 167 8.22 11.75 0.44
CA ALA A 167 8.12 11.84 1.89
C ALA A 167 7.09 12.89 2.32
N ILE A 168 7.14 14.08 1.74
CA ILE A 168 6.17 15.15 2.00
C ILE A 168 4.75 14.72 1.58
N GLU A 169 4.60 14.08 0.43
CA GLU A 169 3.32 13.52 -0.01
C GLU A 169 2.77 12.51 1.00
N ALA A 170 3.60 11.61 1.51
CA ALA A 170 3.19 10.62 2.49
C ALA A 170 2.61 11.27 3.76
N ILE A 171 3.29 12.27 4.32
CA ILE A 171 2.82 13.00 5.50
C ILE A 171 1.53 13.78 5.20
N ARG A 172 1.54 14.58 4.13
CA ARG A 172 0.46 15.54 3.85
C ARG A 172 -0.82 14.91 3.32
N ALA A 173 -0.70 13.79 2.63
CA ALA A 173 -1.83 13.09 2.02
C ALA A 173 -2.21 11.85 2.84
N TYR A 174 -1.35 10.84 2.89
CA TYR A 174 -1.69 9.53 3.46
C TYR A 174 -1.71 9.53 4.98
N GLY A 175 -0.83 10.30 5.64
CA GLY A 175 -0.88 10.51 7.09
C GLY A 175 -2.20 11.18 7.51
N LYS A 176 -2.62 12.24 6.79
CA LYS A 176 -3.91 12.89 7.06
C LYS A 176 -5.10 11.97 6.79
N LEU A 177 -5.04 11.20 5.70
CA LEU A 177 -6.09 10.24 5.34
C LEU A 177 -6.23 9.18 6.45
N ALA A 178 -5.12 8.63 6.95
CA ALA A 178 -5.12 7.71 8.08
C ALA A 178 -5.72 8.34 9.35
N GLY A 179 -5.45 9.63 9.59
CA GLY A 179 -6.05 10.38 10.71
C GLY A 179 -7.57 10.54 10.58
N ILE A 180 -8.08 10.86 9.39
CA ILE A 180 -9.53 10.98 9.12
C ILE A 180 -10.25 9.65 9.37
N MET A 181 -9.59 8.53 9.06
CA MET A 181 -10.13 7.18 9.30
C MET A 181 -9.89 6.69 10.73
N ASN A 182 -9.40 7.54 11.63
CA ASN A 182 -9.05 7.21 13.02
C ASN A 182 -7.95 6.13 13.16
N CYS A 183 -7.15 5.90 12.12
CA CYS A 183 -6.01 5.00 12.15
C CYS A 183 -4.75 5.72 12.69
N TYR A 184 -4.82 6.25 13.92
CA TYR A 184 -3.79 7.15 14.47
C TYR A 184 -2.42 6.51 14.63
N LYS A 185 -2.34 5.22 14.98
CA LYS A 185 -1.07 4.50 15.07
C LYS A 185 -0.41 4.35 13.70
N TRP A 186 -1.21 4.06 12.69
CA TRP A 186 -0.73 3.98 11.29
C TRP A 186 -0.31 5.35 10.76
N ARG A 187 -1.11 6.41 11.06
CA ARG A 187 -0.73 7.78 10.75
C ARG A 187 0.64 8.13 11.33
N ARG A 188 0.83 7.92 12.63
CA ARG A 188 2.09 8.19 13.31
C ARG A 188 3.25 7.43 12.67
N TRP A 189 3.04 6.15 12.34
CA TRP A 189 4.03 5.35 11.68
C TRP A 189 4.44 5.90 10.30
N ILE A 190 3.46 6.35 9.48
CA ILE A 190 3.74 7.01 8.18
C ILE A 190 4.55 8.30 8.41
N GLU A 191 4.17 9.11 9.38
CA GLU A 191 4.84 10.37 9.71
C GLU A 191 6.28 10.10 10.20
N ASP A 192 6.49 9.16 11.10
CA ASP A 192 7.80 8.79 11.64
C ASP A 192 8.74 8.26 10.54
N MET A 193 8.25 7.44 9.62
CA MET A 193 9.04 6.90 8.51
C MET A 193 9.40 7.94 7.44
N ALA A 194 8.51 8.88 7.19
CA ALA A 194 8.72 9.90 6.17
C ALA A 194 9.53 11.10 6.67
N PHE A 195 9.48 11.41 7.96
CA PHE A 195 10.08 12.61 8.54
C PHE A 195 11.59 12.79 8.24
N PRO A 196 12.44 11.73 8.33
CA PRO A 196 13.86 11.87 8.02
C PRO A 196 14.14 12.35 6.59
N PHE A 197 13.25 12.09 5.65
CA PHE A 197 13.38 12.44 4.25
C PHE A 197 12.61 13.72 3.87
N ALA A 198 11.54 14.03 4.61
CA ALA A 198 10.73 15.23 4.37
C ALA A 198 11.39 16.49 4.93
N GLU A 199 12.02 16.39 6.09
CA GLU A 199 12.61 17.49 6.87
C GLU A 199 13.96 17.06 7.47
N PRO A 200 14.98 16.76 6.64
CA PRO A 200 16.22 16.14 7.11
C PRO A 200 16.97 16.98 8.14
N ASP A 201 17.01 18.30 7.98
CA ASP A 201 17.70 19.20 8.91
C ASP A 201 17.00 19.25 10.28
N THR A 202 15.67 19.32 10.24
CA THR A 202 14.85 19.27 11.47
C THR A 202 14.99 17.92 12.15
N PHE A 203 14.94 16.82 11.40
CA PHE A 203 15.15 15.49 11.95
C PHE A 203 16.51 15.34 12.61
N ALA A 204 17.60 15.81 11.97
CA ALA A 204 18.94 15.76 12.53
C ALA A 204 19.05 16.54 13.87
N SER A 205 18.31 17.63 14.01
CA SER A 205 18.30 18.42 15.25
C SER A 205 17.55 17.77 16.41
N VAL A 206 16.48 17.00 16.12
CA VAL A 206 15.65 16.36 17.17
C VAL A 206 16.06 14.92 17.46
N LYS A 207 16.76 14.24 16.53
CA LYS A 207 17.19 12.85 16.68
C LYS A 207 17.94 12.56 17.99
N PRO A 208 18.90 13.40 18.45
CA PRO A 208 19.57 13.18 19.72
C PRO A 208 18.64 13.23 20.95
N LEU A 209 17.52 13.96 20.85
CA LEU A 209 16.50 14.01 21.91
C LEU A 209 15.67 12.72 21.95
N ILE A 210 15.38 12.15 20.77
CA ILE A 210 14.64 10.89 20.64
C ILE A 210 15.49 9.71 21.12
N ASP A 211 16.77 9.67 20.73
CA ASP A 211 17.70 8.58 21.07
C ASP A 211 18.07 8.55 22.58
N ASN A 212 17.90 9.67 23.29
CA ASN A 212 18.20 9.79 24.72
C ASN A 212 16.92 9.73 25.60
N ASP A 213 15.76 9.53 25.03
CA ASP A 213 14.52 9.33 25.79
C ASP A 213 14.52 7.89 26.37
N PRO A 214 14.45 7.74 27.73
CA PRO A 214 14.64 6.47 28.43
C PRO A 214 13.51 5.43 28.20
#